data_edb7492c30b9d89df769142741947a9c
#
_entry.id   edb7492c30b9d89df769142741947a9c
#
_cell.length_a   1.000
_cell.length_b   1.000
_cell.length_c   1.000
_cell.angle_alpha   90.00
_cell.angle_beta   90.00
_cell.angle_gamma   90.00
#
_symmetry.space_group_name_H-M   'P 1'
#
loop_
_entity.id
_entity.type
_entity.pdbx_description
1 polymer ?
#
loop_
_entity_poly.entity_id
_entity_poly.type
_entity_poly.pdbx_seq_one_letter_code
_entity_poly.pdbx_strand_id
1 'polypeptide(L)'
;FDGSSRKGVDANGIPHYEIKQSDLETTFLKRDGGTNYRDSQIYEMMMSGTDGYDWTDLVTRTGNQQNHYISANGATEKINYRLGVGYQGEENVFKHNDYSRFNIKGAFDGKISKVFEAGLSVNMAYTVQDDFSTDGTYCPYENAFYFNPFVAPYDENGNIINNPGSKDAFGSTGQFTSTVSPLNDLEDENYTNQTRKFHVFGNVYLRTNIMDG
;
A
#
# COMPACT_ATOMS: atom_id res chain seq x y z
N PHE A 1 -27.35 2.60 -12.41
CA PHE A 1 -26.82 2.42 -13.78
C PHE A 1 -27.33 1.10 -14.31
N ASP A 2 -28.35 1.15 -15.12
CA ASP A 2 -28.77 0.02 -15.94
C ASP A 2 -27.76 -0.12 -17.08
N GLY A 3 -27.09 -1.25 -17.19
CA GLY A 3 -26.13 -1.55 -18.26
C GLY A 3 -26.70 -1.53 -19.68
N SER A 4 -27.95 -1.12 -19.86
CA SER A 4 -28.61 -0.95 -21.14
C SER A 4 -28.20 0.34 -21.89
N SER A 5 -27.54 1.28 -21.22
CA SER A 5 -27.13 2.56 -21.82
C SER A 5 -25.79 2.49 -22.58
N ARG A 6 -25.25 1.30 -22.81
CA ARG A 6 -24.01 1.15 -23.56
C ARG A 6 -24.19 1.60 -25.02
N LYS A 7 -23.65 2.74 -25.35
CA LYS A 7 -23.71 3.30 -26.72
C LYS A 7 -22.31 3.43 -27.30
N GLY A 8 -22.00 2.49 -28.17
CA GLY A 8 -20.88 2.63 -29.06
C GLY A 8 -19.50 2.44 -28.44
N VAL A 9 -18.52 2.64 -29.24
CA VAL A 9 -17.09 2.66 -28.89
C VAL A 9 -16.53 4.00 -29.35
N ASP A 10 -15.55 4.52 -28.61
CA ASP A 10 -14.84 5.73 -29.04
C ASP A 10 -13.97 5.47 -30.28
N ALA A 11 -13.27 6.50 -30.75
CA ALA A 11 -12.38 6.41 -31.90
C ALA A 11 -11.25 5.36 -31.73
N ASN A 12 -10.98 4.92 -30.51
CA ASN A 12 -9.96 3.92 -30.15
C ASN A 12 -10.57 2.53 -29.92
N GLY A 13 -11.88 2.36 -30.14
CA GLY A 13 -12.58 1.11 -29.92
C GLY A 13 -12.94 0.83 -28.46
N ILE A 14 -12.79 1.81 -27.58
CA ILE A 14 -13.11 1.68 -26.14
C ILE A 14 -14.62 1.90 -25.94
N PRO A 15 -15.34 0.96 -25.30
CA PRO A 15 -16.73 1.15 -24.99
C PRO A 15 -16.94 2.36 -24.07
N HIS A 16 -17.82 3.27 -24.45
CA HIS A 16 -18.21 4.38 -23.58
C HIS A 16 -19.71 4.40 -23.34
N TYR A 17 -20.10 4.98 -22.25
CA TYR A 17 -21.49 5.18 -21.86
C TYR A 17 -21.86 6.64 -22.05
N GLU A 18 -22.89 6.90 -22.84
CA GLU A 18 -23.46 8.23 -22.93
C GLU A 18 -24.51 8.38 -21.83
N ILE A 19 -24.28 9.30 -20.91
CA ILE A 19 -25.25 9.68 -19.90
C ILE A 19 -26.17 10.72 -20.52
N LYS A 20 -27.43 10.36 -20.69
CA LYS A 20 -28.42 11.32 -21.19
C LYS A 20 -28.89 12.20 -20.02
N GLN A 21 -29.18 13.46 -20.34
CA GLN A 21 -29.74 14.38 -19.35
C GLN A 21 -31.01 13.86 -18.69
N SER A 22 -31.86 13.16 -19.47
CA SER A 22 -33.06 12.49 -18.93
C SER A 22 -32.75 11.42 -17.91
N ASP A 23 -31.63 10.71 -18.06
CA ASP A 23 -31.21 9.65 -17.13
C ASP A 23 -30.68 10.27 -15.83
N LEU A 24 -29.93 11.38 -15.93
CA LEU A 24 -29.50 12.17 -14.78
C LEU A 24 -30.69 12.72 -13.99
N GLU A 25 -31.64 13.35 -14.69
CA GLU A 25 -32.86 13.87 -14.08
C GLU A 25 -33.69 12.79 -13.42
N THR A 26 -33.80 11.62 -14.04
CA THR A 26 -34.58 10.50 -13.51
C THR A 26 -33.87 9.80 -12.35
N THR A 27 -32.58 9.60 -12.47
CA THR A 27 -31.82 8.83 -11.49
C THR A 27 -31.45 9.66 -10.26
N PHE A 28 -31.05 10.92 -10.45
CA PHE A 28 -30.52 11.76 -9.38
C PHE A 28 -31.54 12.75 -8.81
N LEU A 29 -32.45 13.29 -9.62
CA LEU A 29 -33.40 14.31 -9.17
C LEU A 29 -34.77 13.76 -8.77
N LYS A 30 -35.18 12.61 -9.31
CA LYS A 30 -36.52 12.05 -9.10
C LYS A 30 -36.56 10.82 -8.22
N ARG A 31 -35.44 10.35 -7.73
CA ARG A 31 -35.36 9.10 -6.97
C ARG A 31 -36.25 9.09 -5.73
N ASP A 32 -36.40 10.18 -5.04
CA ASP A 32 -37.21 10.30 -3.81
C ASP A 32 -38.27 11.40 -3.91
N GLY A 33 -38.97 11.49 -5.04
CA GLY A 33 -39.98 12.52 -5.23
C GLY A 33 -39.44 13.92 -5.44
N GLY A 34 -38.16 14.05 -5.82
CA GLY A 34 -37.52 15.33 -6.16
C GLY A 34 -36.97 16.13 -4.99
N THR A 35 -36.85 15.52 -3.81
CA THR A 35 -36.40 16.20 -2.57
C THR A 35 -35.02 15.78 -2.08
N ASN A 36 -34.26 14.96 -2.84
CA ASN A 36 -32.93 14.56 -2.43
C ASN A 36 -31.89 15.60 -2.84
N TYR A 37 -31.59 16.54 -1.95
CA TYR A 37 -30.60 17.61 -2.15
C TYR A 37 -29.22 17.09 -2.54
N ARG A 38 -28.83 15.93 -2.02
CA ARG A 38 -27.57 15.29 -2.32
C ARG A 38 -27.42 14.98 -3.81
N ASP A 39 -28.44 14.35 -4.38
CA ASP A 39 -28.42 13.97 -5.78
C ASP A 39 -28.50 15.20 -6.68
N SER A 40 -29.20 16.26 -6.25
CA SER A 40 -29.24 17.54 -6.94
C SER A 40 -27.88 18.23 -6.98
N GLN A 41 -27.14 18.22 -5.88
CA GLN A 41 -25.79 18.83 -5.85
C GLN A 41 -24.81 18.07 -6.75
N ILE A 42 -24.81 16.75 -6.74
CA ILE A 42 -24.01 15.95 -7.67
C ILE A 42 -24.38 16.28 -9.11
N TYR A 43 -25.67 16.33 -9.39
CA TYR A 43 -26.16 16.71 -10.73
C TYR A 43 -25.64 18.08 -11.17
N GLU A 44 -25.74 19.08 -10.32
CA GLU A 44 -25.23 20.43 -10.60
C GLU A 44 -23.72 20.44 -10.83
N MET A 45 -22.95 19.72 -10.03
CA MET A 45 -21.51 19.59 -10.18
C MET A 45 -21.14 18.89 -11.50
N MET A 46 -21.82 17.82 -11.86
CA MET A 46 -21.62 17.14 -13.15
C MET A 46 -21.97 18.04 -14.34
N MET A 47 -23.06 18.80 -14.23
CA MET A 47 -23.50 19.70 -15.31
C MET A 47 -22.67 20.97 -15.44
N SER A 48 -22.03 21.40 -14.36
CA SER A 48 -21.10 22.54 -14.37
C SER A 48 -19.75 22.22 -15.02
N GLY A 49 -19.50 20.94 -15.35
CA GLY A 49 -18.22 20.50 -15.89
C GLY A 49 -17.08 20.55 -14.88
N THR A 50 -17.41 20.51 -13.58
CA THR A 50 -16.41 20.43 -12.51
C THR A 50 -15.68 19.10 -12.61
N ASP A 51 -14.35 19.15 -12.67
CA ASP A 51 -13.52 17.96 -12.60
C ASP A 51 -13.65 17.30 -11.21
N GLY A 52 -13.79 15.99 -11.21
CA GLY A 52 -13.80 15.22 -9.98
C GLY A 52 -12.40 15.03 -9.42
N TYR A 53 -12.33 14.64 -8.14
CA TYR A 53 -11.09 14.25 -7.48
C TYR A 53 -10.80 12.78 -7.75
N ASP A 54 -9.57 12.46 -8.13
CA ASP A 54 -9.10 11.08 -8.20
C ASP A 54 -8.63 10.61 -6.83
N TRP A 55 -9.54 10.04 -6.07
CA TRP A 55 -9.26 9.52 -4.74
C TRP A 55 -8.24 8.38 -4.76
N THR A 56 -8.14 7.65 -5.87
CA THR A 56 -7.18 6.56 -6.02
C THR A 56 -5.76 7.11 -6.12
N ASP A 57 -5.57 8.20 -6.87
CA ASP A 57 -4.26 8.86 -6.98
C ASP A 57 -3.80 9.46 -5.64
N LEU A 58 -4.75 9.93 -4.83
CA LEU A 58 -4.45 10.48 -3.51
C LEU A 58 -3.89 9.44 -2.53
N VAL A 59 -4.27 8.18 -2.64
CA VAL A 59 -3.83 7.08 -1.75
C VAL A 59 -2.69 6.25 -2.35
N THR A 60 -2.32 6.51 -3.60
CA THR A 60 -1.25 5.80 -4.30
C THR A 60 -0.03 6.67 -4.53
N ARG A 61 1.07 6.04 -4.91
CA ARG A 61 2.32 6.68 -5.32
C ARG A 61 3.07 5.78 -6.30
N THR A 62 4.10 6.30 -6.93
CA THR A 62 5.05 5.46 -7.65
C THR A 62 5.84 4.65 -6.63
N GLY A 63 5.73 3.33 -6.69
CA GLY A 63 6.50 2.42 -5.86
C GLY A 63 7.98 2.39 -6.26
N ASN A 64 8.84 2.09 -5.29
CA ASN A 64 10.28 1.95 -5.51
C ASN A 64 10.79 0.68 -4.83
N GLN A 65 11.68 -0.04 -5.49
CA GLN A 65 12.33 -1.21 -4.93
C GLN A 65 13.85 -1.09 -5.08
N GLN A 66 14.56 -1.35 -3.99
CA GLN A 66 16.01 -1.36 -3.99
C GLN A 66 16.54 -2.59 -3.25
N ASN A 67 17.66 -3.13 -3.76
CA ASN A 67 18.33 -4.27 -3.14
C ASN A 67 19.84 -4.09 -3.27
N HIS A 68 20.51 -4.04 -2.12
CA HIS A 68 21.95 -3.86 -2.02
C HIS A 68 22.57 -5.03 -1.27
N TYR A 69 23.63 -5.60 -1.81
CA TYR A 69 24.34 -6.68 -1.16
C TYR A 69 25.85 -6.53 -1.35
N ILE A 70 26.58 -6.60 -0.25
CA ILE A 70 28.04 -6.58 -0.23
C ILE A 70 28.50 -7.85 0.48
N SER A 71 29.49 -8.53 -0.09
CA SER A 71 30.10 -9.70 0.53
C SER A 71 31.60 -9.70 0.40
N ALA A 72 32.25 -10.29 1.40
CA ALA A 72 33.67 -10.57 1.40
C ALA A 72 33.87 -12.03 1.78
N ASN A 73 34.77 -12.71 1.09
CA ASN A 73 35.17 -14.07 1.42
C ASN A 73 36.68 -14.21 1.24
N GLY A 74 37.26 -15.06 2.03
CA GLY A 74 38.66 -15.37 1.97
C GLY A 74 38.96 -16.74 2.52
N ALA A 75 40.12 -17.26 2.14
CA ALA A 75 40.61 -18.54 2.57
C ALA A 75 42.10 -18.49 2.85
N THR A 76 42.50 -19.18 3.89
CA THR A 76 43.89 -19.57 4.17
C THR A 76 43.98 -21.09 4.26
N GLU A 77 45.17 -21.64 4.46
CA GLU A 77 45.31 -23.08 4.67
C GLU A 77 44.52 -23.62 5.87
N LYS A 78 44.19 -22.76 6.82
CA LYS A 78 43.56 -23.15 8.08
C LYS A 78 42.17 -22.57 8.29
N ILE A 79 41.82 -21.49 7.64
CA ILE A 79 40.56 -20.75 7.91
C ILE A 79 39.92 -20.37 6.57
N ASN A 80 38.63 -20.64 6.47
CA ASN A 80 37.78 -20.08 5.43
C ASN A 80 36.75 -19.17 6.11
N TYR A 81 36.51 -18.01 5.51
CA TYR A 81 35.47 -17.14 6.00
C TYR A 81 34.64 -16.55 4.86
N ARG A 82 33.38 -16.29 5.17
CA ARG A 82 32.44 -15.61 4.27
C ARG A 82 31.58 -14.70 5.11
N LEU A 83 31.55 -13.43 4.75
CA LEU A 83 30.73 -12.39 5.37
C LEU A 83 29.89 -11.72 4.29
N GLY A 84 28.64 -11.41 4.59
CA GLY A 84 27.75 -10.69 3.68
C GLY A 84 26.79 -9.82 4.46
N VAL A 85 26.49 -8.65 3.92
CA VAL A 85 25.50 -7.72 4.43
C VAL A 85 24.58 -7.34 3.29
N GLY A 86 23.29 -7.32 3.55
CA GLY A 86 22.28 -6.96 2.57
C GLY A 86 21.25 -6.00 3.14
N TYR A 87 20.73 -5.17 2.28
CA TYR A 87 19.59 -4.30 2.52
C TYR A 87 18.60 -4.47 1.37
N GLN A 88 17.34 -4.63 1.70
CA GLN A 88 16.22 -4.62 0.79
C GLN A 88 15.22 -3.59 1.29
N GLY A 89 14.79 -2.69 0.41
CA GLY A 89 13.76 -1.71 0.69
C GLY A 89 12.73 -1.74 -0.42
N GLU A 90 11.46 -1.71 -0.05
CA GLU A 90 10.33 -1.67 -0.95
C GLU A 90 9.34 -0.62 -0.46
N GLU A 91 9.10 0.38 -1.30
CA GLU A 91 8.00 1.32 -1.18
C GLU A 91 6.89 0.83 -2.12
N ASN A 92 5.78 0.43 -1.56
CA ASN A 92 4.67 -0.07 -2.37
C ASN A 92 3.97 1.07 -3.13
N VAL A 93 3.20 0.72 -4.15
CA VAL A 93 2.32 1.63 -4.89
C VAL A 93 1.31 2.31 -3.95
N PHE A 94 0.89 1.62 -2.92
CA PHE A 94 0.07 2.18 -1.86
C PHE A 94 0.92 2.90 -0.82
N LYS A 95 0.51 4.11 -0.42
CA LYS A 95 1.17 4.88 0.62
C LYS A 95 1.13 4.12 1.94
N HIS A 96 2.15 4.25 2.79
CA HIS A 96 2.26 3.58 4.10
C HIS A 96 2.24 2.05 4.06
N ASN A 97 2.54 1.46 2.92
CA ASN A 97 2.77 0.03 2.80
C ASN A 97 4.23 -0.16 2.37
N ASP A 98 5.10 -0.19 3.37
CA ASP A 98 6.55 -0.19 3.19
C ASP A 98 7.19 -1.42 3.82
N TYR A 99 8.24 -1.88 3.20
CA TYR A 99 9.01 -3.00 3.69
C TYR A 99 10.49 -2.68 3.67
N SER A 100 11.17 -2.97 4.75
CA SER A 100 12.62 -2.93 4.79
C SER A 100 13.20 -4.15 5.49
N ARG A 101 14.32 -4.65 4.99
CA ARG A 101 15.01 -5.79 5.56
C ARG A 101 16.51 -5.60 5.50
N PHE A 102 17.13 -5.74 6.66
CA PHE A 102 18.58 -5.88 6.79
C PHE A 102 18.92 -7.33 7.05
N ASN A 103 19.94 -7.85 6.39
CA ASN A 103 20.44 -9.19 6.63
C ASN A 103 21.96 -9.22 6.72
N ILE A 104 22.43 -10.04 7.66
CA ILE A 104 23.86 -10.32 7.87
C ILE A 104 24.04 -11.83 7.81
N LYS A 105 24.99 -12.26 7.00
CA LYS A 105 25.40 -13.66 6.89
C LYS A 105 26.87 -13.77 7.21
N GLY A 106 27.21 -14.69 8.10
CA GLY A 106 28.58 -15.00 8.44
C GLY A 106 28.79 -16.51 8.41
N ALA A 107 29.93 -16.95 7.90
CA ALA A 107 30.37 -18.33 7.99
C ALA A 107 31.87 -18.38 8.20
N PHE A 108 32.32 -19.22 9.09
CA PHE A 108 33.70 -19.48 9.42
C PHE A 108 33.90 -20.98 9.55
N ASP A 109 34.91 -21.48 8.86
CA ASP A 109 35.35 -22.88 8.95
C ASP A 109 36.85 -22.88 9.26
N GLY A 110 37.26 -23.61 10.25
CA GLY A 110 38.65 -23.63 10.71
C GLY A 110 39.17 -25.02 11.02
N LYS A 111 40.37 -25.31 10.54
CA LYS A 111 41.14 -26.50 10.93
C LYS A 111 41.88 -26.21 12.23
N ILE A 112 41.39 -26.76 13.34
CA ILE A 112 42.00 -26.61 14.67
C ILE A 112 43.26 -27.43 14.81
N SER A 113 43.21 -28.65 14.21
CA SER A 113 44.35 -29.56 14.16
C SER A 113 44.22 -30.47 12.93
N LYS A 114 45.12 -31.44 12.79
CA LYS A 114 45.02 -32.50 11.73
C LYS A 114 43.78 -33.38 11.91
N VAL A 115 43.23 -33.41 13.13
CA VAL A 115 42.12 -34.30 13.52
C VAL A 115 40.82 -33.52 13.65
N PHE A 116 40.88 -32.23 14.00
CA PHE A 116 39.69 -31.43 14.35
C PHE A 116 39.48 -30.28 13.42
N GLU A 117 38.28 -30.15 12.92
CA GLU A 117 37.76 -28.99 12.19
C GLU A 117 36.51 -28.48 12.91
N ALA A 118 36.34 -27.17 13.01
CA ALA A 118 35.13 -26.56 13.53
C ALA A 118 34.62 -25.48 12.60
N GLY A 119 33.33 -25.33 12.55
CA GLY A 119 32.69 -24.26 11.78
C GLY A 119 31.49 -23.66 12.49
N LEU A 120 31.25 -22.42 12.14
CA LEU A 120 30.13 -21.61 12.58
C LEU A 120 29.51 -20.94 11.40
N SER A 121 28.19 -20.99 11.29
CA SER A 121 27.46 -20.14 10.35
C SER A 121 26.32 -19.44 11.06
N VAL A 122 26.12 -18.16 10.75
CA VAL A 122 25.06 -17.33 11.31
C VAL A 122 24.38 -16.57 10.18
N ASN A 123 23.06 -16.52 10.23
CA ASN A 123 22.24 -15.71 9.37
C ASN A 123 21.27 -14.93 10.27
N MET A 124 21.38 -13.61 10.22
CA MET A 124 20.53 -12.68 10.96
C MET A 124 19.72 -11.85 9.98
N ALA A 125 18.45 -11.62 10.27
CA ALA A 125 17.62 -10.73 9.50
C ALA A 125 16.76 -9.88 10.42
N TYR A 126 16.72 -8.58 10.18
CA TYR A 126 15.82 -7.64 10.80
C TYR A 126 14.91 -7.05 9.74
N THR A 127 13.61 -7.21 9.95
CA THR A 127 12.57 -6.74 9.02
C THR A 127 11.67 -5.75 9.73
N VAL A 128 11.38 -4.65 9.06
CA VAL A 128 10.35 -3.70 9.43
C VAL A 128 9.35 -3.67 8.28
N GLN A 129 8.09 -3.82 8.60
CA GLN A 129 6.99 -3.80 7.66
C GLN A 129 5.90 -2.89 8.21
N ASP A 130 5.56 -1.89 7.44
CA ASP A 130 4.41 -1.04 7.67
C ASP A 130 3.27 -1.50 6.77
N ASP A 131 2.12 -1.78 7.35
CA ASP A 131 0.96 -2.32 6.67
C ASP A 131 -0.30 -1.53 6.99
N PHE A 132 -1.21 -1.50 6.04
CA PHE A 132 -2.59 -1.09 6.27
C PHE A 132 -3.48 -2.27 6.65
N SER A 133 -4.62 -1.93 7.27
CA SER A 133 -5.73 -2.86 7.36
C SER A 133 -6.21 -3.23 5.96
N THR A 134 -6.31 -4.53 5.70
CA THR A 134 -6.90 -5.09 4.48
C THR A 134 -8.38 -5.41 4.67
N ASP A 135 -8.94 -5.11 5.83
CA ASP A 135 -10.33 -5.41 6.17
C ASP A 135 -11.25 -4.26 5.73
N GLY A 136 -11.90 -4.44 4.60
CA GLY A 136 -13.06 -3.72 4.06
C GLY A 136 -13.22 -2.26 4.50
N THR A 137 -13.99 -2.01 5.52
CA THR A 137 -14.33 -0.65 6.00
C THR A 137 -13.13 0.21 6.40
N TYR A 138 -12.03 -0.41 6.81
CA TYR A 138 -10.81 0.26 7.27
C TYR A 138 -9.66 0.17 6.26
N CYS A 139 -9.94 -0.26 5.02
CA CYS A 139 -8.96 -0.28 3.95
C CYS A 139 -9.02 1.04 3.18
N PRO A 140 -8.02 1.95 3.31
CA PRO A 140 -8.05 3.24 2.64
C PRO A 140 -8.14 3.12 1.13
N TYR A 141 -7.57 2.07 0.55
CA TYR A 141 -7.57 1.85 -0.89
C TYR A 141 -8.92 1.43 -1.41
N GLU A 142 -9.58 0.47 -0.72
CA GLU A 142 -10.91 0.04 -1.07
C GLU A 142 -11.90 1.20 -0.92
N ASN A 143 -11.77 1.97 0.16
CA ASN A 143 -12.58 3.16 0.37
C ASN A 143 -12.37 4.21 -0.72
N ALA A 144 -11.13 4.44 -1.16
CA ALA A 144 -10.82 5.39 -2.23
C ALA A 144 -11.51 5.01 -3.56
N PHE A 145 -11.60 3.72 -3.88
CA PHE A 145 -12.30 3.25 -5.08
C PHE A 145 -13.81 3.53 -5.05
N TYR A 146 -14.41 3.50 -3.86
CA TYR A 146 -15.85 3.73 -3.71
C TYR A 146 -16.19 5.18 -3.38
N PHE A 147 -15.18 6.03 -3.16
CA PHE A 147 -15.43 7.41 -2.78
C PHE A 147 -16.00 8.22 -3.93
N ASN A 148 -16.89 9.16 -3.57
CA ASN A 148 -17.51 10.02 -4.58
C ASN A 148 -16.46 11.03 -5.12
N PRO A 149 -16.19 11.05 -6.43
CA PRO A 149 -15.19 11.94 -7.01
C PRO A 149 -15.53 13.44 -6.87
N PHE A 150 -16.78 13.78 -6.62
CA PHE A 150 -17.20 15.18 -6.45
C PHE A 150 -17.06 15.69 -5.02
N VAL A 151 -16.55 14.89 -4.12
CA VAL A 151 -16.30 15.27 -2.72
C VAL A 151 -14.88 15.73 -2.56
N ALA A 152 -14.68 16.95 -2.03
CA ALA A 152 -13.36 17.50 -1.83
C ALA A 152 -12.59 16.77 -0.70
N PRO A 153 -11.34 16.36 -0.93
CA PRO A 153 -10.50 15.74 0.09
C PRO A 153 -9.98 16.72 1.14
N TYR A 154 -9.81 17.98 0.78
CA TYR A 154 -9.21 19.03 1.61
C TYR A 154 -10.13 20.24 1.72
N ASP A 155 -10.04 20.92 2.85
CA ASP A 155 -10.69 22.22 3.07
C ASP A 155 -9.92 23.36 2.38
N GLU A 156 -10.44 24.59 2.48
CA GLU A 156 -9.83 25.80 1.89
C GLU A 156 -8.44 26.11 2.48
N ASN A 157 -8.11 25.57 3.66
CA ASN A 157 -6.82 25.74 4.33
C ASN A 157 -5.83 24.60 4.01
N GLY A 158 -6.27 23.60 3.24
CA GLY A 158 -5.46 22.43 2.90
C GLY A 158 -5.47 21.31 3.94
N ASN A 159 -6.34 21.37 4.95
CA ASN A 159 -6.49 20.30 5.92
C ASN A 159 -7.37 19.19 5.35
N ILE A 160 -7.09 17.94 5.73
CA ILE A 160 -7.92 16.80 5.34
C ILE A 160 -9.31 16.95 5.97
N ILE A 161 -10.34 16.81 5.15
CA ILE A 161 -11.71 16.73 5.62
C ILE A 161 -11.95 15.29 6.11
N ASN A 162 -12.05 15.08 7.42
CA ASN A 162 -12.16 13.75 8.02
C ASN A 162 -13.41 12.97 7.58
N ASN A 163 -14.48 13.67 7.34
CA ASN A 163 -15.73 13.08 6.84
C ASN A 163 -16.29 13.93 5.70
N PRO A 164 -15.68 13.84 4.51
CA PRO A 164 -16.01 14.70 3.40
C PRO A 164 -17.42 14.48 2.84
N GLY A 165 -18.05 13.33 3.12
CA GLY A 165 -19.44 13.06 2.77
C GLY A 165 -20.44 13.53 3.82
N SER A 166 -20.01 14.24 4.87
CA SER A 166 -20.87 14.70 5.94
C SER A 166 -21.74 15.89 5.54
N LYS A 167 -22.77 16.13 6.34
CA LYS A 167 -23.64 17.31 6.23
C LYS A 167 -22.85 18.62 6.22
N ASP A 168 -21.79 18.71 7.05
CA ASP A 168 -21.00 19.93 7.21
C ASP A 168 -20.18 20.25 5.96
N ALA A 169 -19.70 19.22 5.26
CA ALA A 169 -18.97 19.38 4.01
C ALA A 169 -19.87 19.82 2.84
N PHE A 170 -21.15 19.44 2.84
CA PHE A 170 -22.10 19.74 1.76
C PHE A 170 -23.20 20.74 2.13
N GLY A 171 -23.25 21.21 3.36
CA GLY A 171 -24.29 22.11 3.82
C GLY A 171 -25.71 21.52 3.80
N SER A 172 -25.87 20.24 3.58
CA SER A 172 -27.16 19.57 3.41
C SER A 172 -27.38 18.44 4.43
N THR A 173 -28.62 17.97 4.52
CA THR A 173 -29.03 16.92 5.46
C THR A 173 -28.68 15.50 4.96
N GLY A 174 -28.08 15.35 3.79
CA GLY A 174 -27.75 14.06 3.20
C GLY A 174 -26.38 13.56 3.69
N GLN A 175 -26.36 12.41 4.32
CA GLN A 175 -25.13 11.64 4.49
C GLN A 175 -24.85 10.89 3.19
N PHE A 176 -23.73 11.18 2.54
CA PHE A 176 -23.31 10.44 1.36
C PHE A 176 -22.85 9.04 1.71
N THR A 177 -22.02 8.97 2.70
CA THR A 177 -21.57 7.75 3.35
C THR A 177 -21.11 8.15 4.74
N SER A 178 -21.18 7.24 5.68
CA SER A 178 -20.55 7.38 6.99
C SER A 178 -19.05 7.07 6.91
N THR A 179 -18.47 7.13 5.73
CA THR A 179 -17.08 6.74 5.50
C THR A 179 -16.16 7.89 5.85
N VAL A 180 -15.22 7.58 6.72
CA VAL A 180 -14.08 8.43 7.04
C VAL A 180 -13.24 8.59 5.79
N SER A 181 -12.64 9.74 5.61
CA SER A 181 -11.73 10.01 4.50
C SER A 181 -10.61 8.95 4.49
N PRO A 182 -10.36 8.30 3.34
CA PRO A 182 -9.24 7.38 3.24
C PRO A 182 -7.87 8.05 3.49
N LEU A 183 -7.78 9.37 3.36
CA LEU A 183 -6.56 10.13 3.65
C LEU A 183 -6.30 10.25 5.16
N ASN A 184 -7.33 10.21 5.97
CA ASN A 184 -7.18 10.33 7.41
C ASN A 184 -6.37 9.18 8.01
N ASP A 185 -6.52 7.98 7.48
CA ASP A 185 -5.76 6.80 7.92
C ASP A 185 -4.33 6.79 7.36
N LEU A 186 -4.05 7.65 6.36
CA LEU A 186 -2.71 7.81 5.80
C LEU A 186 -1.85 8.82 6.57
N GLU A 187 -2.40 9.50 7.57
CA GLU A 187 -1.62 10.36 8.45
C GLU A 187 -0.99 9.52 9.57
N ASP A 188 0.31 9.65 9.74
CA ASP A 188 1.12 8.87 10.72
C ASP A 188 0.59 8.95 12.16
N GLU A 189 -0.08 10.05 12.51
CA GLU A 189 -0.64 10.26 13.84
C GLU A 189 -1.92 9.47 14.08
N ASN A 190 -2.65 9.11 13.03
CA ASN A 190 -3.97 8.50 13.12
C ASN A 190 -3.94 6.97 13.05
N TYR A 191 -3.00 6.42 12.29
CA TYR A 191 -2.92 4.97 12.12
C TYR A 191 -1.46 4.51 12.03
N THR A 192 -1.10 3.54 12.86
CA THR A 192 0.20 2.88 12.83
C THR A 192 0.02 1.37 12.95
N ASN A 193 0.45 0.65 11.95
CA ASN A 193 0.52 -0.82 11.97
C ASN A 193 1.90 -1.27 11.52
N GLN A 194 2.86 -1.22 12.44
CA GLN A 194 4.24 -1.58 12.16
C GLN A 194 4.59 -2.93 12.78
N THR A 195 5.02 -3.86 11.96
CA THR A 195 5.54 -5.16 12.39
C THR A 195 7.07 -5.18 12.28
N ARG A 196 7.74 -5.49 13.40
CA ARG A 196 9.19 -5.67 13.46
C ARG A 196 9.53 -7.12 13.78
N LYS A 197 10.35 -7.75 12.94
CA LYS A 197 10.74 -9.16 13.09
C LYS A 197 12.25 -9.27 13.11
N PHE A 198 12.77 -9.97 14.10
CA PHE A 198 14.18 -10.33 14.18
C PHE A 198 14.31 -11.84 14.10
N HIS A 199 15.06 -12.32 13.11
CA HIS A 199 15.34 -13.71 12.91
C HIS A 199 16.82 -13.99 13.04
N VAL A 200 17.16 -15.00 13.80
CA VAL A 200 18.53 -15.52 13.92
C VAL A 200 18.50 -17.01 13.66
N PHE A 201 19.30 -17.44 12.73
CA PHE A 201 19.57 -18.85 12.49
C PHE A 201 21.07 -19.08 12.52
N GLY A 202 21.51 -20.05 13.31
CA GLY A 202 22.91 -20.36 13.45
C GLY A 202 23.15 -21.86 13.47
N ASN A 203 24.29 -22.27 12.98
CA ASN A 203 24.77 -23.63 13.02
C ASN A 203 26.24 -23.65 13.48
N VAL A 204 26.55 -24.54 14.39
CA VAL A 204 27.92 -24.82 14.88
C VAL A 204 28.19 -26.29 14.67
N TYR A 205 29.33 -26.63 14.13
CA TYR A 205 29.73 -28.03 13.99
C TYR A 205 31.17 -28.22 14.44
N LEU A 206 31.43 -29.42 14.88
CA LEU A 206 32.78 -29.99 15.12
C LEU A 206 32.88 -31.27 14.31
N ARG A 207 33.92 -31.37 13.48
CA ARG A 207 34.24 -32.57 12.70
C ARG A 207 35.55 -33.15 13.20
N THR A 208 35.55 -34.46 13.36
CA THR A 208 36.75 -35.20 13.72
C THR A 208 37.11 -36.20 12.64
N ASN A 209 38.35 -36.21 12.21
CA ASN A 209 38.93 -37.21 11.27
C ASN A 209 39.64 -38.26 12.09
N ILE A 210 39.02 -39.44 12.28
CA ILE A 210 39.49 -40.47 13.22
C ILE A 210 40.51 -41.40 12.55
N MET A 211 40.51 -41.49 11.21
CA MET A 211 41.46 -42.25 10.44
C MET A 211 41.91 -41.47 9.22
N ASP A 212 43.24 -41.53 8.93
CA ASP A 212 43.74 -41.08 7.64
C ASP A 212 43.31 -42.10 6.57
N GLY A 213 42.46 -41.69 5.65
CA GLY A 213 42.06 -42.51 4.51
C GLY A 213 43.12 -42.53 3.43
#